data_bf9783c26f1abc6779d620034a9714d8
#
_entry.id   bf9783c26f1abc6779d620034a9714d8
#
_cell.length_a   1.000
_cell.length_b   1.000
_cell.length_c   1.000
_cell.angle_alpha   90.00
_cell.angle_beta   90.00
_cell.angle_gamma   90.00
#
_symmetry.space_group_name_H-M   'P 1'
#
loop_
_entity.id
_entity.type
_entity.pdbx_description
1 polymer ?
#
loop_
_entity_poly.entity_id
_entity_poly.type
_entity_poly.pdbx_seq_one_letter_code
_entity_poly.pdbx_strand_id
1 'polypeptide(L)'
;MKNKQIILSQDECLSIILKNINDGYKGSFIRKSDGENIVLSYGILNSIPFKNYRKKLIHYNISIWDIPFQLLIRSELIKSFSNASLLGVCPPGRHRHGFWEMEDDILSYFSLNNNRLGDVNFHMGFIKKPNNNELMNPIAQEIITNRKVGIISHCKVEEFLLQYQSKVLIRLEIPKRRARFQRMNRIVFNTIVENIKKYNSQVDFWIVAAGIHAKPFCEHIRRINGIGIDIGSSIDTWLNEYDSRGHLRKILEESQF
;
A
#
# COMPACT_ATOMS: atom_id res chain seq x y z
N MET A 1 8.95 20.58 -24.39
CA MET A 1 9.78 20.07 -23.27
C MET A 1 8.86 19.37 -22.28
N LYS A 2 8.97 18.04 -22.11
CA LYS A 2 8.24 17.35 -21.02
C LYS A 2 8.83 17.87 -19.71
N ASN A 3 8.04 18.57 -18.90
CA ASN A 3 8.45 18.92 -17.54
C ASN A 3 8.87 17.64 -16.84
N LYS A 4 10.14 17.57 -16.43
CA LYS A 4 10.68 16.41 -15.70
C LYS A 4 9.96 16.36 -14.36
N GLN A 5 9.09 15.39 -14.19
CA GLN A 5 8.31 15.23 -12.99
C GLN A 5 9.26 14.88 -11.82
N ILE A 6 9.19 15.63 -10.74
CA ILE A 6 10.02 15.40 -9.55
C ILE A 6 9.39 14.25 -8.78
N ILE A 7 10.16 13.19 -8.55
CA ILE A 7 9.80 12.08 -7.67
C ILE A 7 10.55 12.27 -6.36
N LEU A 8 9.81 12.37 -5.27
CA LEU A 8 10.35 12.52 -3.93
C LEU A 8 11.08 11.24 -3.49
N SER A 9 12.17 11.40 -2.78
CA SER A 9 12.92 10.30 -2.15
C SER A 9 12.10 9.61 -1.05
N GLN A 10 12.58 8.48 -0.57
CA GLN A 10 11.96 7.75 0.55
C GLN A 10 11.81 8.65 1.79
N ASP A 11 12.87 9.35 2.20
CA ASP A 11 12.85 10.17 3.40
C ASP A 11 11.94 11.39 3.28
N GLU A 12 11.90 12.02 2.11
CA GLU A 12 10.96 13.10 1.82
C GLU A 12 9.51 12.60 1.90
N CYS A 13 9.22 11.39 1.37
CA CYS A 13 7.91 10.76 1.48
C CYS A 13 7.51 10.53 2.94
N LEU A 14 8.40 9.93 3.74
CA LEU A 14 8.17 9.65 5.16
C LEU A 14 8.01 10.94 5.97
N SER A 15 8.81 11.98 5.69
CA SER A 15 8.69 13.29 6.33
C SER A 15 7.34 13.95 6.07
N ILE A 16 6.81 13.81 4.86
CA ILE A 16 5.46 14.31 4.52
C ILE A 16 4.38 13.55 5.29
N ILE A 17 4.52 12.22 5.39
CA ILE A 17 3.58 11.39 6.17
C ILE A 17 3.59 11.82 7.64
N LEU A 18 4.78 11.92 8.24
CA LEU A 18 4.95 12.34 9.63
C LEU A 18 4.35 13.73 9.88
N LYS A 19 4.64 14.70 9.01
CA LYS A 19 4.06 16.03 9.08
C LYS A 19 2.54 16.00 9.06
N ASN A 20 1.93 15.24 8.13
CA ASN A 20 0.47 15.18 8.05
C ASN A 20 -0.15 14.57 9.30
N ILE A 21 0.49 13.57 9.92
CA ILE A 21 0.03 12.98 11.18
C ILE A 21 0.09 14.02 12.30
N ASN A 22 1.22 14.72 12.44
CA ASN A 22 1.43 15.71 13.50
C ASN A 22 0.49 16.91 13.36
N ASP A 23 0.22 17.34 12.13
CA ASP A 23 -0.67 18.48 11.84
C ASP A 23 -2.17 18.07 11.82
N GLY A 24 -2.49 16.78 11.92
CA GLY A 24 -3.86 16.25 11.85
C GLY A 24 -4.51 16.39 10.47
N TYR A 25 -3.71 16.49 9.40
CA TYR A 25 -4.22 16.60 8.03
C TYR A 25 -4.57 15.24 7.47
N LYS A 26 -5.77 15.14 6.86
CA LYS A 26 -6.19 13.94 6.13
C LYS A 26 -5.21 13.56 5.02
N GLY A 27 -5.00 12.26 4.81
CA GLY A 27 -4.06 11.80 3.79
C GLY A 27 -4.26 10.37 3.34
N SER A 28 -3.96 10.13 2.07
CA SER A 28 -3.84 8.81 1.46
C SER A 28 -2.42 8.69 0.88
N PHE A 29 -1.60 7.87 1.53
CA PHE A 29 -0.20 7.61 1.19
C PHE A 29 -0.10 6.20 0.63
N ILE A 30 -0.11 6.09 -0.69
CA ILE A 30 -0.28 4.81 -1.38
C ILE A 30 0.81 4.58 -2.43
N ARG A 31 0.99 3.32 -2.80
CA ARG A 31 1.96 2.89 -3.79
C ARG A 31 1.27 2.31 -5.00
N LYS A 32 1.77 2.62 -6.19
CA LYS A 32 1.40 1.95 -7.42
C LYS A 32 2.52 1.00 -7.82
N SER A 33 2.27 -0.29 -7.80
CA SER A 33 3.24 -1.33 -8.13
C SER A 33 2.92 -2.04 -9.44
N ASP A 34 3.77 -2.97 -9.86
CA ASP A 34 3.60 -3.76 -11.08
C ASP A 34 2.26 -4.50 -11.15
N GLY A 35 1.76 -4.95 -10.03
CA GLY A 35 0.49 -5.68 -9.97
C GLY A 35 -0.72 -4.83 -10.27
N GLU A 36 -0.75 -3.61 -9.77
CA GLU A 36 -1.80 -2.63 -10.07
C GLU A 36 -1.74 -2.20 -11.54
N ASN A 37 -0.55 -2.06 -12.11
CA ASN A 37 -0.38 -1.76 -13.53
C ASN A 37 -1.07 -2.81 -14.41
N ILE A 38 -0.90 -4.09 -14.11
CA ILE A 38 -1.56 -5.17 -14.86
C ILE A 38 -3.08 -5.10 -14.74
N VAL A 39 -3.60 -4.87 -13.52
CA VAL A 39 -5.05 -4.82 -13.30
C VAL A 39 -5.68 -3.62 -14.00
N LEU A 40 -5.02 -2.47 -13.99
CA LEU A 40 -5.51 -1.25 -14.65
C LEU A 40 -5.45 -1.34 -16.16
N SER A 41 -4.38 -1.88 -16.70
CA SER A 41 -4.11 -1.86 -18.14
C SER A 41 -4.85 -2.94 -18.91
N TYR A 42 -5.30 -4.01 -18.25
CA TYR A 42 -6.01 -5.09 -18.93
C TYR A 42 -7.28 -4.57 -19.64
N GLY A 43 -7.36 -4.82 -20.94
CA GLY A 43 -8.45 -4.36 -21.81
C GLY A 43 -8.42 -2.87 -22.20
N ILE A 44 -7.37 -2.12 -21.77
CA ILE A 44 -7.11 -0.73 -22.20
C ILE A 44 -5.85 -0.67 -23.06
N LEU A 45 -4.76 -1.21 -22.52
CA LEU A 45 -3.50 -1.31 -23.25
C LEU A 45 -3.40 -2.74 -23.80
N ASN A 46 -3.30 -2.86 -25.11
CA ASN A 46 -3.36 -4.14 -25.85
C ASN A 46 -2.22 -5.14 -25.53
N SER A 47 -1.33 -4.77 -24.61
CA SER A 47 -0.09 -5.50 -24.33
C SER A 47 -0.20 -6.55 -23.22
N ILE A 48 -1.33 -6.64 -22.50
CA ILE A 48 -1.45 -7.58 -21.36
C ILE A 48 -2.23 -8.84 -21.72
N PRO A 49 -1.56 -9.99 -21.76
CA PRO A 49 -2.23 -11.26 -21.94
C PRO A 49 -3.19 -11.58 -20.77
N PHE A 50 -4.36 -12.16 -21.08
CA PHE A 50 -5.33 -12.60 -20.05
C PHE A 50 -4.70 -13.48 -18.96
N LYS A 51 -3.75 -14.33 -19.32
CA LYS A 51 -3.00 -15.17 -18.38
C LYS A 51 -2.34 -14.36 -17.26
N ASN A 52 -1.76 -13.21 -17.58
CA ASN A 52 -1.08 -12.35 -16.60
C ASN A 52 -2.10 -11.64 -15.70
N TYR A 53 -3.17 -11.11 -16.27
CA TYR A 53 -4.28 -10.53 -15.53
C TYR A 53 -4.89 -11.54 -14.54
N ARG A 54 -5.26 -12.74 -15.02
CA ARG A 54 -5.77 -13.84 -14.19
C ARG A 54 -4.82 -14.19 -13.04
N LYS A 55 -3.52 -14.30 -13.32
CA LYS A 55 -2.50 -14.59 -12.31
C LYS A 55 -2.48 -13.53 -11.19
N LYS A 56 -2.66 -12.25 -11.54
CA LYS A 56 -2.70 -11.16 -10.57
C LYS A 56 -4.00 -11.13 -9.77
N LEU A 57 -5.15 -11.40 -10.37
CA LEU A 57 -6.41 -11.53 -9.63
C LEU A 57 -6.32 -12.63 -8.56
N ILE A 58 -5.84 -13.82 -8.93
CA ILE A 58 -5.63 -14.94 -7.99
C ILE A 58 -4.65 -14.54 -6.88
N HIS A 59 -3.58 -13.82 -7.24
CA HIS A 59 -2.59 -13.33 -6.29
C HIS A 59 -3.20 -12.39 -5.24
N TYR A 60 -4.18 -11.60 -5.61
CA TYR A 60 -4.88 -10.66 -4.73
C TYR A 60 -6.16 -11.22 -4.10
N ASN A 61 -6.37 -12.53 -4.18
CA ASN A 61 -7.58 -13.22 -3.70
C ASN A 61 -8.88 -12.73 -4.32
N ILE A 62 -8.84 -12.19 -5.54
CA ILE A 62 -10.03 -11.81 -6.31
C ILE A 62 -10.46 -13.00 -7.17
N SER A 63 -11.73 -13.33 -7.12
CA SER A 63 -12.28 -14.37 -8.01
C SER A 63 -12.22 -13.95 -9.47
N ILE A 64 -11.75 -14.84 -10.34
CA ILE A 64 -11.76 -14.62 -11.79
C ILE A 64 -13.19 -14.60 -12.37
N TRP A 65 -14.16 -15.11 -11.63
CA TRP A 65 -15.58 -15.17 -12.01
C TRP A 65 -16.41 -14.02 -11.43
N ASP A 66 -15.85 -13.23 -10.49
CA ASP A 66 -16.54 -12.09 -9.89
C ASP A 66 -16.23 -10.80 -10.68
N ILE A 67 -16.75 -10.74 -11.90
CA ILE A 67 -16.56 -9.59 -12.79
C ILE A 67 -17.02 -8.26 -12.15
N PRO A 68 -18.21 -8.21 -11.48
CA PRO A 68 -18.65 -6.98 -10.84
C PRO A 68 -17.67 -6.47 -9.77
N PHE A 69 -17.06 -7.35 -8.99
CA PHE A 69 -16.08 -6.95 -7.99
C PHE A 69 -14.75 -6.54 -8.62
N GLN A 70 -14.32 -7.19 -9.70
CA GLN A 70 -13.13 -6.77 -10.46
C GLN A 70 -13.28 -5.34 -11.00
N LEU A 71 -14.43 -5.02 -11.59
CA LEU A 71 -14.74 -3.68 -12.08
C LEU A 71 -14.81 -2.65 -10.95
N LEU A 72 -15.39 -3.01 -9.80
CA LEU A 72 -15.40 -2.17 -8.61
C LEU A 72 -13.97 -1.84 -8.17
N ILE A 73 -13.12 -2.86 -7.98
CA ILE A 73 -11.74 -2.65 -7.53
C ILE A 73 -10.95 -1.80 -8.52
N ARG A 74 -11.13 -2.01 -9.82
CA ARG A 74 -10.48 -1.19 -10.85
C ARG A 74 -10.91 0.29 -10.76
N SER A 75 -12.20 0.55 -10.63
CA SER A 75 -12.73 1.91 -10.45
C SER A 75 -12.19 2.56 -9.17
N GLU A 76 -12.18 1.83 -8.07
CA GLU A 76 -11.67 2.35 -6.80
C GLU A 76 -10.15 2.59 -6.84
N LEU A 77 -9.37 1.77 -7.57
CA LEU A 77 -7.95 2.01 -7.80
C LEU A 77 -7.69 3.33 -8.55
N ILE A 78 -8.43 3.57 -9.64
CA ILE A 78 -8.31 4.82 -10.40
C ILE A 78 -8.58 6.02 -9.50
N LYS A 79 -9.70 5.99 -8.75
CA LYS A 79 -10.05 7.04 -7.79
C LYS A 79 -8.96 7.23 -6.72
N SER A 80 -8.43 6.14 -6.19
CA SER A 80 -7.39 6.16 -5.16
C SER A 80 -6.13 6.82 -5.66
N PHE A 81 -5.69 6.47 -6.87
CA PHE A 81 -4.49 7.06 -7.47
C PHE A 81 -4.68 8.53 -7.84
N SER A 82 -5.84 8.90 -8.40
CA SER A 82 -6.14 10.30 -8.76
C SER A 82 -6.21 11.22 -7.53
N ASN A 83 -6.61 10.70 -6.37
CA ASN A 83 -6.84 11.47 -5.15
C ASN A 83 -5.73 11.30 -4.10
N ALA A 84 -4.68 10.54 -4.40
CA ALA A 84 -3.60 10.29 -3.44
C ALA A 84 -2.94 11.59 -2.98
N SER A 85 -2.73 11.72 -1.67
CA SER A 85 -1.93 12.81 -1.10
C SER A 85 -0.45 12.66 -1.43
N LEU A 86 -0.01 11.40 -1.56
CA LEU A 86 1.27 10.98 -2.10
C LEU A 86 1.08 9.67 -2.85
N LEU A 87 1.48 9.64 -4.11
CA LEU A 87 1.46 8.44 -4.95
C LEU A 87 2.89 7.94 -5.18
N GLY A 88 3.23 6.81 -4.56
CA GLY A 88 4.49 6.12 -4.82
C GLY A 88 4.47 5.47 -6.20
N VAL A 89 5.42 5.85 -7.06
CA VAL A 89 5.58 5.37 -8.42
C VAL A 89 6.98 4.84 -8.65
N CYS A 90 7.16 4.01 -9.68
CA CYS A 90 8.48 3.51 -10.05
C CYS A 90 9.33 4.66 -10.62
N PRO A 91 10.50 4.96 -10.02
CA PRO A 91 11.37 6.00 -10.56
C PRO A 91 11.88 5.68 -11.97
N PRO A 92 12.07 6.68 -12.83
CA PRO A 92 12.70 6.51 -14.14
C PRO A 92 14.03 5.78 -14.03
N GLY A 93 14.28 4.84 -14.94
CA GLY A 93 15.52 4.02 -14.95
C GLY A 93 15.46 2.75 -14.11
N ARG A 94 14.45 2.55 -13.28
CA ARG A 94 14.15 1.27 -12.58
C ARG A 94 13.12 0.40 -13.31
N HIS A 95 12.67 0.81 -14.48
CA HIS A 95 11.65 0.14 -15.31
C HIS A 95 12.07 -1.25 -15.86
N ARG A 96 13.04 -1.91 -15.23
CA ARG A 96 13.76 -3.07 -15.77
C ARG A 96 13.03 -4.41 -15.68
N HIS A 97 11.81 -4.46 -15.15
CA HIS A 97 11.12 -5.74 -14.91
C HIS A 97 9.68 -5.73 -15.44
N GLY A 98 9.54 -5.95 -16.73
CA GLY A 98 8.28 -6.29 -17.38
C GLY A 98 7.23 -5.17 -17.29
N PHE A 99 6.33 -5.24 -16.33
CA PHE A 99 5.17 -4.33 -16.27
C PHE A 99 5.46 -2.92 -15.73
N TRP A 100 6.67 -2.65 -15.30
CA TRP A 100 7.12 -1.29 -14.99
C TRP A 100 7.32 -0.44 -16.26
N GLU A 101 7.57 -1.08 -17.41
CA GLU A 101 7.70 -0.40 -18.70
C GLU A 101 6.43 0.37 -19.09
N MET A 102 5.28 -0.03 -18.55
CA MET A 102 3.98 0.59 -18.79
C MET A 102 3.67 1.73 -17.82
N GLU A 103 4.61 2.08 -16.94
CA GLU A 103 4.36 3.06 -15.87
C GLU A 103 3.97 4.42 -16.43
N ASP A 104 4.73 4.94 -17.37
CA ASP A 104 4.50 6.25 -17.99
C ASP A 104 3.19 6.28 -18.78
N ASP A 105 2.87 5.19 -19.48
CA ASP A 105 1.62 5.08 -20.24
C ASP A 105 0.40 5.11 -19.31
N ILE A 106 0.47 4.41 -18.17
CA ILE A 106 -0.61 4.37 -17.19
C ILE A 106 -0.75 5.72 -16.49
N LEU A 107 0.35 6.34 -16.07
CA LEU A 107 0.34 7.66 -15.46
C LEU A 107 -0.28 8.69 -16.41
N SER A 108 0.08 8.62 -17.69
CA SER A 108 -0.46 9.51 -18.72
C SER A 108 -1.93 9.22 -19.00
N TYR A 109 -2.29 7.95 -19.24
CA TYR A 109 -3.65 7.56 -19.60
C TYR A 109 -4.69 7.94 -18.55
N PHE A 110 -4.36 7.76 -17.26
CA PHE A 110 -5.24 8.11 -16.15
C PHE A 110 -5.00 9.51 -15.59
N SER A 111 -4.19 10.33 -16.26
CA SER A 111 -3.86 11.71 -15.84
C SER A 111 -3.31 11.81 -14.41
N LEU A 112 -2.52 10.81 -13.99
CA LEU A 112 -1.96 10.73 -12.63
C LEU A 112 -0.71 11.60 -12.45
N ASN A 113 -0.21 12.21 -13.51
CA ASN A 113 0.99 13.05 -13.51
C ASN A 113 0.85 14.36 -12.71
N ASN A 114 -0.37 14.73 -12.32
CA ASN A 114 -0.64 15.92 -11.53
C ASN A 114 -0.54 15.68 -10.00
N ASN A 115 -0.33 14.45 -9.58
CA ASN A 115 -0.20 14.09 -8.17
C ASN A 115 1.20 14.42 -7.65
N ARG A 116 1.30 14.54 -6.31
CA ARG A 116 2.60 14.52 -5.65
C ARG A 116 3.16 13.10 -5.77
N LEU A 117 4.23 12.94 -6.52
CA LEU A 117 4.85 11.64 -6.75
C LEU A 117 6.00 11.39 -5.79
N GLY A 118 6.10 10.17 -5.28
CA GLY A 118 7.21 9.70 -4.46
C GLY A 118 7.75 8.35 -4.93
N ASP A 119 8.88 7.94 -4.40
CA ASP A 119 9.43 6.60 -4.65
C ASP A 119 8.45 5.53 -4.15
N VAL A 120 8.11 4.57 -5.03
CA VAL A 120 7.26 3.42 -4.70
C VAL A 120 7.78 2.64 -3.48
N ASN A 121 9.07 2.73 -3.21
CA ASN A 121 9.73 2.04 -2.11
C ASN A 121 9.69 2.81 -0.77
N PHE A 122 8.97 3.93 -0.65
CA PHE A 122 8.88 4.65 0.63
C PHE A 122 8.45 3.74 1.80
N HIS A 123 7.65 2.71 1.52
CA HIS A 123 7.22 1.72 2.51
C HIS A 123 8.35 0.88 3.10
N MET A 124 9.50 0.79 2.42
CA MET A 124 10.65 0.04 2.92
C MET A 124 11.23 0.64 4.20
N GLY A 125 10.99 1.92 4.47
CA GLY A 125 11.31 2.52 5.75
C GLY A 125 10.63 1.82 6.95
N PHE A 126 9.48 1.18 6.72
CA PHE A 126 8.76 0.39 7.73
C PHE A 126 9.25 -1.06 7.86
N ILE A 127 10.31 -1.47 7.16
CA ILE A 127 10.91 -2.79 7.33
C ILE A 127 11.61 -2.85 8.68
N LYS A 128 11.35 -3.91 9.45
CA LYS A 128 12.07 -4.21 10.69
C LYS A 128 13.46 -4.76 10.35
N LYS A 129 14.48 -4.29 11.06
CA LYS A 129 15.84 -4.84 10.97
C LYS A 129 15.88 -6.30 11.48
N PRO A 130 16.68 -7.18 10.88
CA PRO A 130 16.66 -8.61 11.22
C PRO A 130 17.10 -8.93 12.65
N ASN A 131 18.03 -8.16 13.20
CA ASN A 131 18.72 -8.48 14.46
C ASN A 131 18.23 -7.65 15.66
N ASN A 132 17.30 -6.73 15.44
CA ASN A 132 16.71 -5.95 16.51
C ASN A 132 15.26 -5.59 16.16
N ASN A 133 14.55 -4.97 17.09
CA ASN A 133 13.16 -4.59 16.90
C ASN A 133 13.01 -3.18 16.29
N GLU A 134 14.05 -2.60 15.74
CA GLU A 134 14.00 -1.27 15.12
C GLU A 134 13.55 -1.35 13.67
N LEU A 135 12.87 -0.30 13.21
CA LEU A 135 12.61 -0.09 11.78
C LEU A 135 13.88 0.41 11.09
N MET A 136 13.97 0.16 9.78
CA MET A 136 15.14 0.58 8.99
C MET A 136 15.30 2.11 8.96
N ASN A 137 14.18 2.83 8.97
CA ASN A 137 14.20 4.30 8.85
C ASN A 137 13.75 4.97 10.15
N PRO A 138 14.52 5.90 10.73
CA PRO A 138 14.18 6.61 11.95
C PRO A 138 12.87 7.43 11.86
N ILE A 139 12.56 8.01 10.69
CA ILE A 139 11.31 8.75 10.47
C ILE A 139 10.12 7.81 10.55
N ALA A 140 10.25 6.58 10.00
CA ALA A 140 9.21 5.58 10.13
C ALA A 140 9.00 5.12 11.59
N GLN A 141 10.04 5.08 12.40
CA GLN A 141 9.94 4.86 13.86
C GLN A 141 9.15 5.98 14.52
N GLU A 142 9.45 7.23 14.21
CA GLU A 142 8.73 8.39 14.75
C GLU A 142 7.25 8.40 14.34
N ILE A 143 6.93 8.00 13.10
CA ILE A 143 5.55 7.85 12.62
C ILE A 143 4.75 6.92 13.52
N ILE A 144 5.33 5.77 13.92
CA ILE A 144 4.60 4.76 14.70
C ILE A 144 4.72 4.94 16.22
N THR A 145 5.56 5.82 16.73
CA THR A 145 5.79 5.95 18.17
C THR A 145 4.69 6.75 18.88
N ASN A 146 4.19 6.23 20.02
CA ASN A 146 3.16 6.89 20.87
C ASN A 146 1.86 7.22 20.12
N ARG A 147 1.35 6.29 19.30
CA ARG A 147 0.16 6.53 18.46
C ARG A 147 -0.99 5.58 18.80
N LYS A 148 -2.20 6.03 18.51
CA LYS A 148 -3.40 5.20 18.44
C LYS A 148 -3.60 4.77 17.00
N VAL A 149 -3.45 3.48 16.71
CA VAL A 149 -3.37 2.96 15.34
C VAL A 149 -4.55 2.05 15.03
N GLY A 150 -5.15 2.25 13.84
CA GLY A 150 -5.99 1.25 13.19
C GLY A 150 -5.16 0.39 12.24
N ILE A 151 -5.46 -0.90 12.15
CA ILE A 151 -4.75 -1.81 11.24
C ILE A 151 -5.71 -2.49 10.30
N ILE A 152 -5.37 -2.54 9.00
CA ILE A 152 -6.07 -3.34 7.99
C ILE A 152 -5.06 -4.33 7.41
N SER A 153 -5.07 -5.55 7.95
CA SER A 153 -4.11 -6.60 7.58
C SER A 153 -4.58 -7.97 8.05
N HIS A 154 -4.01 -9.03 7.47
CA HIS A 154 -4.10 -10.39 8.02
C HIS A 154 -3.05 -10.65 9.12
N CYS A 155 -2.06 -9.77 9.28
CA CYS A 155 -0.99 -9.89 10.25
C CYS A 155 -1.43 -9.41 11.64
N LYS A 156 -1.03 -10.14 12.68
CA LYS A 156 -1.20 -9.77 14.09
C LYS A 156 0.09 -9.11 14.55
N VAL A 157 0.11 -7.80 14.61
CA VAL A 157 1.32 -6.99 14.85
C VAL A 157 1.22 -6.11 16.09
N GLU A 158 0.24 -6.37 16.93
CA GLU A 158 -0.04 -5.61 18.16
C GLU A 158 1.18 -5.59 19.09
N GLU A 159 1.83 -6.74 19.30
CA GLU A 159 3.02 -6.85 20.15
C GLU A 159 4.21 -6.05 19.61
N PHE A 160 4.39 -6.03 18.30
CA PHE A 160 5.43 -5.22 17.67
C PHE A 160 5.20 -3.73 17.92
N LEU A 161 3.97 -3.25 17.75
CA LEU A 161 3.63 -1.84 17.96
C LEU A 161 3.71 -1.40 19.42
N LEU A 162 3.47 -2.30 20.37
CA LEU A 162 3.66 -2.02 21.81
C LEU A 162 5.09 -1.62 22.15
N GLN A 163 6.09 -2.13 21.45
CA GLN A 163 7.51 -1.76 21.65
C GLN A 163 7.77 -0.28 21.33
N TYR A 164 6.93 0.32 20.48
CA TYR A 164 6.93 1.74 20.16
C TYR A 164 5.91 2.54 20.99
N GLN A 165 5.40 1.97 22.09
CA GLN A 165 4.39 2.57 22.95
C GLN A 165 3.10 2.93 22.18
N SER A 166 2.85 2.29 21.06
CA SER A 166 1.67 2.50 20.24
C SER A 166 0.56 1.51 20.58
N LYS A 167 -0.67 2.02 20.61
CA LYS A 167 -1.85 1.24 20.93
C LYS A 167 -2.65 0.94 19.67
N VAL A 168 -2.80 -0.35 19.36
CA VAL A 168 -3.75 -0.78 18.34
C VAL A 168 -5.15 -0.74 18.92
N LEU A 169 -6.00 0.16 18.39
CA LEU A 169 -7.40 0.29 18.82
C LEU A 169 -8.32 -0.66 18.10
N ILE A 170 -8.01 -0.97 16.86
CA ILE A 170 -8.80 -1.87 16.03
C ILE A 170 -7.92 -2.54 14.98
N ARG A 171 -8.13 -3.84 14.76
CA ARG A 171 -7.58 -4.57 13.63
C ARG A 171 -8.72 -5.12 12.77
N LEU A 172 -8.78 -4.70 11.52
CA LEU A 172 -9.70 -5.20 10.53
C LEU A 172 -8.98 -6.28 9.71
N GLU A 173 -9.41 -7.51 9.92
CA GLU A 173 -8.77 -8.65 9.28
C GLU A 173 -9.20 -8.78 7.82
N ILE A 174 -8.23 -9.00 6.95
CA ILE A 174 -8.44 -9.30 5.54
C ILE A 174 -8.07 -10.75 5.24
N PRO A 175 -8.63 -11.37 4.20
CA PRO A 175 -8.24 -12.70 3.77
C PRO A 175 -6.74 -12.80 3.49
N LYS A 176 -6.07 -13.79 4.07
CA LYS A 176 -4.65 -14.06 3.80
C LYS A 176 -4.45 -14.32 2.31
N ARG A 177 -3.38 -13.78 1.76
CA ARG A 177 -3.00 -13.97 0.36
C ARG A 177 -2.98 -15.46 0.00
N ARG A 178 -3.59 -15.82 -1.14
CA ARG A 178 -3.72 -17.21 -1.62
C ARG A 178 -4.52 -18.15 -0.70
N ALA A 179 -5.32 -17.63 0.20
CA ALA A 179 -6.23 -18.47 0.97
C ALA A 179 -7.23 -19.16 0.04
N ARG A 180 -7.35 -20.50 0.14
CA ARG A 180 -8.21 -21.27 -0.76
C ARG A 180 -9.71 -20.96 -0.57
N PHE A 181 -10.11 -20.68 0.68
CA PHE A 181 -11.53 -20.59 1.07
C PHE A 181 -12.00 -19.19 1.43
N GLN A 182 -11.07 -18.26 1.66
CA GLN A 182 -11.40 -16.87 1.99
C GLN A 182 -10.95 -15.97 0.85
N ARG A 183 -11.92 -15.41 0.13
CA ARG A 183 -11.65 -14.47 -0.96
C ARG A 183 -12.12 -13.09 -0.59
N MET A 184 -11.39 -12.09 -1.05
CA MET A 184 -11.87 -10.73 -1.06
C MET A 184 -13.03 -10.65 -2.07
N ASN A 185 -14.15 -10.14 -1.62
CA ASN A 185 -15.35 -9.92 -2.41
C ASN A 185 -16.01 -8.61 -1.95
N ARG A 186 -17.10 -8.23 -2.62
CA ARG A 186 -17.81 -6.98 -2.33
C ARG A 186 -18.32 -6.89 -0.89
N ILE A 187 -18.77 -7.99 -0.31
CA ILE A 187 -19.30 -8.01 1.08
C ILE A 187 -18.16 -7.72 2.05
N VAL A 188 -17.06 -8.47 1.97
CA VAL A 188 -15.88 -8.28 2.84
C VAL A 188 -15.33 -6.86 2.68
N PHE A 189 -15.21 -6.38 1.43
CA PHE A 189 -14.73 -5.03 1.16
C PHE A 189 -15.60 -3.97 1.83
N ASN A 190 -16.92 -4.03 1.64
CA ASN A 190 -17.86 -3.08 2.22
C ASN A 190 -17.87 -3.15 3.76
N THR A 191 -17.80 -4.35 4.35
CA THR A 191 -17.71 -4.51 5.80
C THR A 191 -16.49 -3.81 6.37
N ILE A 192 -15.33 -3.90 5.71
CA ILE A 192 -14.12 -3.19 6.12
C ILE A 192 -14.32 -1.69 6.02
N VAL A 193 -14.90 -1.19 4.91
CA VAL A 193 -15.19 0.25 4.72
C VAL A 193 -16.12 0.79 5.81
N GLU A 194 -17.16 0.07 6.19
CA GLU A 194 -18.07 0.49 7.28
C GLU A 194 -17.34 0.53 8.64
N ASN A 195 -16.49 -0.45 8.91
CA ASN A 195 -15.68 -0.42 10.14
C ASN A 195 -14.65 0.72 10.14
N ILE A 196 -14.03 1.03 8.99
CA ILE A 196 -13.18 2.22 8.86
C ILE A 196 -13.97 3.47 9.28
N LYS A 197 -15.18 3.67 8.76
CA LYS A 197 -16.03 4.82 9.14
C LYS A 197 -16.31 4.87 10.63
N LYS A 198 -16.62 3.72 11.24
CA LYS A 198 -16.95 3.61 12.65
C LYS A 198 -15.80 3.99 13.59
N TYR A 199 -14.57 3.61 13.22
CA TYR A 199 -13.42 3.72 14.11
C TYR A 199 -12.44 4.84 13.75
N ASN A 200 -12.62 5.52 12.61
CA ASN A 200 -11.67 6.51 12.11
C ASN A 200 -11.36 7.64 13.09
N SER A 201 -12.36 8.15 13.81
CA SER A 201 -12.18 9.23 14.79
C SER A 201 -11.45 8.81 16.07
N GLN A 202 -11.21 7.53 16.27
CA GLN A 202 -10.55 6.99 17.47
C GLN A 202 -9.06 6.77 17.27
N VAL A 203 -8.59 6.79 16.02
CA VAL A 203 -7.19 6.50 15.66
C VAL A 203 -6.51 7.74 15.10
N ASP A 204 -5.20 7.86 15.31
CA ASP A 204 -4.38 8.93 14.73
C ASP A 204 -4.16 8.65 13.23
N PHE A 205 -3.97 7.38 12.87
CA PHE A 205 -3.86 6.93 11.48
C PHE A 205 -4.10 5.42 11.34
N TRP A 206 -4.21 4.98 10.08
CA TRP A 206 -4.37 3.59 9.70
C TRP A 206 -3.12 3.05 9.00
N ILE A 207 -2.63 1.91 9.48
CA ILE A 207 -1.64 1.08 8.77
C ILE A 207 -2.40 0.09 7.90
N VAL A 208 -2.15 0.15 6.59
CA VAL A 208 -2.86 -0.69 5.62
C VAL A 208 -1.87 -1.60 4.89
N ALA A 209 -2.06 -2.91 5.03
CA ALA A 209 -1.24 -3.94 4.39
C ALA A 209 -2.15 -4.99 3.73
N ALA A 210 -2.87 -4.56 2.69
CA ALA A 210 -3.96 -5.30 2.05
C ALA A 210 -3.71 -5.56 0.55
N GLY A 211 -2.46 -5.52 0.10
CA GLY A 211 -2.11 -5.67 -1.32
C GLY A 211 -2.80 -4.63 -2.19
N ILE A 212 -3.46 -5.05 -3.28
CA ILE A 212 -4.17 -4.14 -4.18
C ILE A 212 -5.32 -3.37 -3.49
N HIS A 213 -5.94 -3.98 -2.47
CA HIS A 213 -7.06 -3.38 -1.75
C HIS A 213 -6.63 -2.26 -0.78
N ALA A 214 -5.32 -2.17 -0.46
CA ALA A 214 -4.80 -1.11 0.40
C ALA A 214 -5.10 0.29 -0.15
N LYS A 215 -5.01 0.47 -1.47
CA LYS A 215 -5.22 1.74 -2.14
C LYS A 215 -6.65 2.26 -1.98
N PRO A 216 -7.70 1.46 -2.32
CA PRO A 216 -9.09 1.81 -2.02
C PRO A 216 -9.34 2.10 -0.54
N PHE A 217 -8.80 1.29 0.38
CA PHE A 217 -8.99 1.53 1.81
C PHE A 217 -8.36 2.86 2.26
N CYS A 218 -7.14 3.17 1.85
CA CYS A 218 -6.52 4.46 2.14
C CYS A 218 -7.34 5.63 1.59
N GLU A 219 -7.93 5.50 0.39
CA GLU A 219 -8.80 6.52 -0.17
C GLU A 219 -10.12 6.67 0.62
N HIS A 220 -10.75 5.57 1.05
CA HIS A 220 -11.93 5.63 1.92
C HIS A 220 -11.61 6.31 3.25
N ILE A 221 -10.45 6.01 3.86
CA ILE A 221 -9.97 6.66 5.08
C ILE A 221 -9.82 8.18 4.86
N ARG A 222 -9.18 8.59 3.77
CA ARG A 222 -8.97 10.01 3.43
C ARG A 222 -10.30 10.75 3.25
N ARG A 223 -11.30 10.12 2.59
CA ARG A 223 -12.63 10.73 2.36
C ARG A 223 -13.37 11.08 3.65
N ILE A 224 -13.10 10.38 4.73
CA ILE A 224 -13.69 10.63 6.05
C ILE A 224 -12.71 11.35 6.99
N ASN A 225 -11.80 12.12 6.42
CA ASN A 225 -10.81 12.95 7.12
C ASN A 225 -9.79 12.16 7.96
N GLY A 226 -9.51 10.90 7.62
CA GLY A 226 -8.46 10.10 8.23
C GLY A 226 -7.15 10.10 7.44
N ILE A 227 -6.17 9.41 7.99
CA ILE A 227 -4.86 9.18 7.40
C ILE A 227 -4.67 7.68 7.17
N GLY A 228 -4.45 7.28 5.91
CA GLY A 228 -4.19 5.89 5.53
C GLY A 228 -2.81 5.74 4.89
N ILE A 229 -2.01 4.78 5.37
CA ILE A 229 -0.64 4.52 4.90
C ILE A 229 -0.55 3.09 4.39
N ASP A 230 -0.30 2.91 3.09
CA ASP A 230 -0.02 1.59 2.49
C ASP A 230 1.44 1.20 2.71
N ILE A 231 1.69 0.39 3.74
CA ILE A 231 3.02 -0.15 4.04
C ILE A 231 3.30 -1.49 3.36
N GLY A 232 2.30 -2.06 2.67
CA GLY A 232 2.44 -3.30 1.90
C GLY A 232 3.06 -4.45 2.67
N SER A 233 4.09 -5.06 2.07
CA SER A 233 4.76 -6.24 2.65
C SER A 233 5.75 -5.93 3.77
N SER A 234 6.03 -4.67 4.07
CA SER A 234 6.91 -4.33 5.18
C SER A 234 6.37 -4.87 6.51
N ILE A 235 5.04 -5.00 6.64
CA ILE A 235 4.39 -5.56 7.82
C ILE A 235 4.78 -7.03 8.08
N ASP A 236 5.11 -7.80 7.04
CA ASP A 236 5.49 -9.21 7.19
C ASP A 236 6.81 -9.32 8.01
N THR A 237 7.70 -8.31 7.91
CA THR A 237 8.96 -8.28 8.66
C THR A 237 8.77 -8.08 10.16
N TRP A 238 7.66 -7.48 10.59
CA TRP A 238 7.33 -7.28 12.00
C TRP A 238 7.04 -8.60 12.73
N LEU A 239 6.66 -9.64 11.95
CA LEU A 239 6.45 -11.00 12.43
C LEU A 239 7.65 -11.92 12.17
N ASN A 240 8.79 -11.38 11.77
CA ASN A 240 9.96 -12.13 11.32
C ASN A 240 9.69 -13.04 10.10
N GLU A 241 8.64 -12.75 9.31
CA GLU A 241 8.30 -13.50 8.11
C GLU A 241 9.05 -12.97 6.88
N TYR A 242 10.38 -13.07 6.89
CA TYR A 242 11.25 -12.55 5.82
C TYR A 242 11.26 -13.43 4.57
N ASP A 243 11.10 -14.74 4.74
CA ASP A 243 11.23 -15.72 3.67
C ASP A 243 10.07 -15.72 2.66
N SER A 244 8.98 -15.07 3.01
CA SER A 244 7.78 -15.07 2.17
C SER A 244 7.97 -14.31 0.83
N ARG A 245 9.03 -13.49 0.71
CA ARG A 245 9.24 -12.61 -0.46
C ARG A 245 10.73 -12.41 -0.76
N GLY A 246 11.15 -12.85 -1.94
CA GLY A 246 12.56 -12.80 -2.37
C GLY A 246 13.19 -11.40 -2.35
N HIS A 247 12.41 -10.33 -2.53
CA HIS A 247 12.93 -8.96 -2.44
C HIS A 247 13.25 -8.53 -0.99
N LEU A 248 12.48 -9.01 0.00
CA LEU A 248 12.78 -8.75 1.41
C LEU A 248 14.06 -9.47 1.83
N ARG A 249 14.22 -10.73 1.42
CA ARG A 249 15.45 -11.50 1.67
C ARG A 249 16.67 -10.75 1.12
N LYS A 250 16.60 -10.28 -0.11
CA LYS A 250 17.72 -9.55 -0.74
C LYS A 250 18.10 -8.27 0.01
N ILE A 251 17.11 -7.48 0.45
CA ILE A 251 17.36 -6.27 1.24
C ILE A 251 18.05 -6.60 2.56
N LEU A 252 17.66 -7.72 3.18
CA LEU A 252 18.24 -8.15 4.45
C LEU A 252 19.67 -8.68 4.30
N GLU A 253 19.95 -9.38 3.21
CA GLU A 253 21.30 -9.83 2.85
C GLU A 253 22.22 -8.63 2.59
N GLU A 254 21.73 -7.58 1.90
CA GLU A 254 22.46 -6.34 1.63
C GLU A 254 22.65 -5.45 2.88
N SER A 255 21.81 -5.60 3.92
CA SER A 255 21.89 -4.81 5.17
C SER A 255 22.75 -5.46 6.27
N GLN A 256 23.34 -6.63 6.02
CA GLN A 256 24.27 -7.31 6.95
C GLN A 256 25.74 -6.92 6.75
N PHE A 257 26.00 -6.07 5.78
CA PHE A 257 27.32 -5.45 5.50
C PHE A 257 27.24 -3.95 5.69
#